data_d8521c31985209f2718a3d3cc263a65c
#
_entry.id   d8521c31985209f2718a3d3cc263a65c
#
_cell.length_a   1.000
_cell.length_b   1.000
_cell.length_c   1.000
_cell.angle_alpha   90.00
_cell.angle_beta   90.00
_cell.angle_gamma   90.00
#
_symmetry.space_group_name_H-M   'P 1'
#
loop_
_entity.id
_entity.type
_entity.pdbx_description
1 polymer ?
#
loop_
_entity_poly.entity_id
_entity_poly.type
_entity_poly.pdbx_seq_one_letter_code
_entity_poly.pdbx_strand_id
1 'polypeptide(L)'
;MNLIKNGKKNLEVFKISKSEFKNLDRKIDELVKKLLIELKKKKLFLAAMESCTSGGLINAITNIPGASEVIKGGLIAYSDQEKIVHGVPKKLIEKYTVYSPEVATAMAHQIIREIKGSQIGIGITGILSRPDPKYPSKKVGQANIAVIFKEKTLIKKIYFPPQKERKKAKAIIILKTLETIREIVK
;
A
#
# COMPACT_ATOMS: atom_id res chain seq x y z
N MET A 1 -7.92 -22.28 -9.22
CA MET A 1 -6.74 -21.60 -9.78
C MET A 1 -5.83 -21.19 -8.62
N ASN A 2 -4.68 -21.90 -8.48
CA ASN A 2 -3.77 -21.74 -7.35
C ASN A 2 -2.93 -20.46 -7.52
N LEU A 3 -3.32 -19.35 -6.86
CA LEU A 3 -2.56 -18.09 -6.81
C LEU A 3 -1.51 -18.07 -5.68
N ILE A 4 -1.22 -19.21 -5.08
CA ILE A 4 -0.29 -19.31 -3.95
C ILE A 4 0.59 -20.54 -4.18
N LYS A 5 1.56 -20.45 -5.07
CA LYS A 5 2.71 -21.35 -5.07
C LYS A 5 4.00 -20.54 -5.16
N ASN A 6 4.84 -20.72 -4.11
CA ASN A 6 6.28 -20.45 -4.07
C ASN A 6 6.78 -19.00 -4.22
N GLY A 7 6.38 -18.10 -3.32
CA GLY A 7 7.15 -16.90 -2.98
C GLY A 7 7.20 -16.77 -1.46
N LYS A 8 8.37 -16.54 -0.86
CA LYS A 8 8.49 -16.29 0.59
C LYS A 8 7.63 -15.08 0.96
N LYS A 9 6.44 -15.32 1.54
CA LYS A 9 5.60 -14.27 2.11
C LYS A 9 6.16 -13.89 3.46
N ASN A 10 6.86 -12.78 3.53
CA ASN A 10 7.28 -12.21 4.81
C ASN A 10 6.18 -11.26 5.29
N LEU A 11 5.29 -11.73 6.17
CA LEU A 11 4.35 -10.89 6.89
C LEU A 11 5.04 -10.31 8.12
N GLU A 12 5.21 -9.00 8.14
CA GLU A 12 5.73 -8.29 9.30
C GLU A 12 4.63 -7.47 9.98
N VAL A 13 4.68 -7.43 11.31
CA VAL A 13 3.71 -6.71 12.14
C VAL A 13 4.41 -5.57 12.87
N PHE A 14 3.95 -4.33 12.64
CA PHE A 14 4.50 -3.13 13.25
C PHE A 14 3.49 -2.48 14.19
N LYS A 15 3.97 -2.08 15.38
CA LYS A 15 3.24 -1.18 16.29
C LYS A 15 3.88 0.20 16.20
N ILE A 16 3.11 1.17 15.75
CA ILE A 16 3.58 2.55 15.56
C ILE A 16 3.41 3.34 16.85
N SER A 17 4.47 3.96 17.32
CA SER A 17 4.48 4.82 18.51
C SER A 17 4.00 6.24 18.20
N LYS A 18 3.60 6.99 19.24
CA LYS A 18 3.22 8.42 19.08
C LYS A 18 4.37 9.29 18.54
N SER A 19 5.61 8.95 18.83
CA SER A 19 6.79 9.70 18.35
C SER A 19 6.99 9.61 16.84
N GLU A 20 6.58 8.51 16.21
CA GLU A 20 6.68 8.33 14.76
C GLU A 20 5.75 9.24 13.95
N PHE A 21 4.73 9.84 14.59
CA PHE A 21 3.86 10.83 13.96
C PHE A 21 4.46 12.25 13.88
N LYS A 22 5.66 12.45 14.41
CA LYS A 22 6.35 13.74 14.32
C LYS A 22 7.10 13.87 12.98
N ASN A 23 7.02 15.07 12.39
CA ASN A 23 7.75 15.41 11.15
C ASN A 23 7.47 14.46 9.96
N LEU A 24 6.24 13.91 9.86
CA LEU A 24 5.89 12.93 8.84
C LEU A 24 6.08 13.46 7.41
N ASP A 25 5.59 14.66 7.12
CA ASP A 25 5.66 15.23 5.76
C ASP A 25 7.12 15.34 5.29
N ARG A 26 8.02 15.91 6.14
CA ARG A 26 9.45 15.98 5.82
C ARG A 26 10.08 14.59 5.59
N LYS A 27 9.75 13.61 6.46
CA LYS A 27 10.26 12.24 6.31
C LYS A 27 9.79 11.58 5.01
N ILE A 28 8.53 11.82 4.64
CA ILE A 28 7.95 11.32 3.38
C ILE A 28 8.71 11.93 2.20
N ASP A 29 8.89 13.26 2.16
CA ASP A 29 9.59 13.94 1.07
C ASP A 29 11.04 13.46 0.92
N GLU A 30 11.78 13.34 2.04
CA GLU A 30 13.15 12.82 2.03
C GLU A 30 13.22 11.37 1.50
N LEU A 31 12.24 10.56 1.90
CA LEU A 31 12.18 9.16 1.47
C LEU A 31 11.79 9.02 0.00
N VAL A 32 10.86 9.85 -0.48
CA VAL A 32 10.48 9.91 -1.90
C VAL A 32 11.69 10.31 -2.75
N LYS A 33 12.43 11.37 -2.39
CA LYS A 33 13.64 11.78 -3.13
C LYS A 33 14.63 10.62 -3.29
N LYS A 34 14.88 9.88 -2.20
CA LYS A 34 15.76 8.69 -2.23
C LYS A 34 15.20 7.59 -3.14
N LEU A 35 13.88 7.32 -3.03
CA LEU A 35 13.20 6.32 -3.84
C LEU A 35 13.26 6.65 -5.34
N LEU A 36 13.04 7.92 -5.72
CA LEU A 36 13.12 8.35 -7.12
C LEU A 36 14.50 8.06 -7.73
N ILE A 37 15.57 8.41 -7.01
CA ILE A 37 16.95 8.13 -7.44
C ILE A 37 17.17 6.62 -7.65
N GLU A 38 16.74 5.81 -6.67
CA GLU A 38 16.90 4.34 -6.71
C GLU A 38 16.13 3.70 -7.88
N LEU A 39 14.87 4.10 -8.08
CA LEU A 39 14.02 3.55 -9.15
C LEU A 39 14.47 4.00 -10.55
N LYS A 40 14.86 5.27 -10.73
CA LYS A 40 15.41 5.78 -11.98
C LYS A 40 16.67 5.02 -12.38
N LYS A 41 17.63 4.87 -11.47
CA LYS A 41 18.87 4.11 -11.72
C LYS A 41 18.60 2.67 -12.17
N LYS A 42 17.55 2.05 -11.62
CA LYS A 42 17.15 0.67 -11.95
C LYS A 42 16.17 0.58 -13.12
N LYS A 43 15.72 1.71 -13.68
CA LYS A 43 14.67 1.80 -14.73
C LYS A 43 13.39 1.07 -14.33
N LEU A 44 12.97 1.21 -13.07
CA LEU A 44 11.80 0.56 -12.51
C LEU A 44 10.63 1.53 -12.39
N PHE A 45 9.46 1.07 -12.78
CA PHE A 45 8.21 1.78 -12.67
C PHE A 45 7.28 1.10 -11.65
N LEU A 46 6.59 1.90 -10.88
CA LEU A 46 5.58 1.45 -9.94
C LEU A 46 4.16 1.85 -10.34
N ALA A 47 3.19 1.09 -9.84
CA ALA A 47 1.78 1.43 -9.83
C ALA A 47 1.17 1.04 -8.49
N ALA A 48 0.13 1.77 -8.04
CA ALA A 48 -0.51 1.53 -6.76
C ALA A 48 -2.03 1.42 -6.86
N MET A 49 -2.62 0.45 -6.18
CA MET A 49 -4.05 0.39 -5.90
C MET A 49 -4.28 0.77 -4.44
N GLU A 50 -4.81 1.97 -4.23
CA GLU A 50 -5.01 2.57 -2.92
C GLU A 50 -6.47 2.47 -2.48
N SER A 51 -6.69 2.19 -1.20
CA SER A 51 -8.01 2.27 -0.58
C SER A 51 -8.00 3.33 0.53
N CYS A 52 -7.53 3.00 1.71
CA CYS A 52 -7.59 3.90 2.87
C CYS A 52 -6.72 5.15 2.75
N THR A 53 -5.70 5.16 1.91
CA THR A 53 -4.83 6.33 1.63
C THR A 53 -5.42 7.25 0.55
N SER A 54 -6.33 6.75 -0.30
CA SER A 54 -7.14 7.52 -1.25
C SER A 54 -6.29 8.38 -2.20
N GLY A 55 -5.29 7.81 -2.88
CA GLY A 55 -4.38 8.52 -3.78
C GLY A 55 -3.21 9.21 -3.07
N GLY A 56 -3.14 9.11 -1.76
CA GLY A 56 -2.12 9.80 -0.96
C GLY A 56 -0.69 9.34 -1.23
N LEU A 57 -0.47 8.07 -1.55
CA LEU A 57 0.85 7.57 -1.93
C LEU A 57 1.31 8.16 -3.27
N ILE A 58 0.45 8.07 -4.29
CA ILE A 58 0.75 8.61 -5.61
C ILE A 58 0.97 10.13 -5.53
N ASN A 59 0.09 10.86 -4.81
CA ASN A 59 0.25 12.28 -4.58
C ASN A 59 1.59 12.62 -3.90
N ALA A 60 1.96 11.91 -2.84
CA ALA A 60 3.22 12.15 -2.14
C ALA A 60 4.44 11.97 -3.07
N ILE A 61 4.42 10.97 -3.94
CA ILE A 61 5.52 10.73 -4.87
C ILE A 61 5.52 11.79 -5.98
N THR A 62 4.36 12.15 -6.54
CA THR A 62 4.24 13.11 -7.65
C THR A 62 4.47 14.57 -7.24
N ASN A 63 4.45 14.89 -5.94
CA ASN A 63 4.86 16.20 -5.44
C ASN A 63 6.37 16.48 -5.63
N ILE A 64 7.17 15.44 -5.92
CA ILE A 64 8.62 15.60 -6.14
C ILE A 64 8.91 15.57 -7.65
N PRO A 65 9.64 16.58 -8.19
CA PRO A 65 10.00 16.61 -9.60
C PRO A 65 10.71 15.34 -10.09
N GLY A 66 10.32 14.89 -11.29
CA GLY A 66 10.87 13.66 -11.90
C GLY A 66 10.12 12.39 -11.53
N ALA A 67 8.98 12.47 -10.86
CA ALA A 67 8.14 11.32 -10.52
C ALA A 67 7.61 10.57 -11.76
N SER A 68 7.36 11.25 -12.88
CA SER A 68 6.90 10.66 -14.14
C SER A 68 7.84 9.60 -14.71
N GLU A 69 9.11 9.63 -14.31
CA GLU A 69 10.11 8.64 -14.72
C GLU A 69 10.03 7.32 -13.94
N VAL A 70 9.21 7.25 -12.87
CA VAL A 70 9.12 6.07 -12.00
C VAL A 70 7.68 5.64 -11.70
N ILE A 71 6.67 6.45 -12.07
CA ILE A 71 5.26 6.12 -11.88
C ILE A 71 4.60 5.88 -13.23
N LYS A 72 3.85 4.77 -13.34
CA LYS A 72 2.98 4.49 -14.49
C LYS A 72 1.51 4.84 -14.22
N GLY A 73 1.08 4.83 -12.98
CA GLY A 73 -0.28 5.17 -12.63
C GLY A 73 -0.72 4.63 -11.28
N GLY A 74 -1.99 4.83 -10.97
CA GLY A 74 -2.60 4.31 -9.76
C GLY A 74 -4.12 4.37 -9.81
N LEU A 75 -4.76 3.54 -8.99
CA LEU A 75 -6.21 3.44 -8.84
C LEU A 75 -6.62 3.68 -7.39
N ILE A 76 -7.76 4.31 -7.20
CA ILE A 76 -8.40 4.47 -5.90
C ILE A 76 -9.58 3.51 -5.82
N ALA A 77 -9.34 2.28 -5.36
CA ALA A 77 -10.38 1.27 -5.14
C ALA A 77 -10.93 1.38 -3.70
N TYR A 78 -11.75 2.41 -3.43
CA TYR A 78 -12.18 2.74 -2.08
C TYR A 78 -13.24 1.79 -1.52
N SER A 79 -14.24 1.42 -2.33
CA SER A 79 -15.29 0.46 -1.94
C SER A 79 -14.88 -0.98 -2.19
N ASP A 80 -15.64 -1.93 -1.64
CA ASP A 80 -15.49 -3.36 -1.95
C ASP A 80 -15.77 -3.61 -3.44
N GLN A 81 -16.79 -2.92 -3.98
CA GLN A 81 -17.19 -3.06 -5.38
C GLN A 81 -16.09 -2.60 -6.33
N GLU A 82 -15.44 -1.45 -6.05
CA GLU A 82 -14.33 -0.97 -6.85
C GLU A 82 -13.15 -1.96 -6.86
N LYS A 83 -12.85 -2.57 -5.72
CA LYS A 83 -11.82 -3.63 -5.67
C LYS A 83 -12.18 -4.81 -6.58
N ILE A 84 -13.46 -5.21 -6.59
CA ILE A 84 -13.94 -6.32 -7.43
C ILE A 84 -13.90 -5.94 -8.91
N VAL A 85 -14.35 -4.75 -9.29
CA VAL A 85 -14.30 -4.23 -10.67
C VAL A 85 -12.87 -4.25 -11.19
N HIS A 86 -11.91 -3.88 -10.35
CA HIS A 86 -10.47 -3.92 -10.67
C HIS A 86 -9.81 -5.28 -10.38
N GLY A 87 -10.59 -6.37 -10.42
CA GLY A 87 -10.08 -7.74 -10.47
C GLY A 87 -9.69 -8.38 -9.13
N VAL A 88 -9.94 -7.73 -7.98
CA VAL A 88 -9.78 -8.40 -6.68
C VAL A 88 -10.89 -9.44 -6.53
N PRO A 89 -10.58 -10.75 -6.33
CA PRO A 89 -11.60 -11.79 -6.29
C PRO A 89 -12.61 -11.57 -5.15
N LYS A 90 -13.91 -11.53 -5.49
CA LYS A 90 -15.02 -11.39 -4.52
C LYS A 90 -14.92 -12.41 -3.39
N LYS A 91 -14.66 -13.68 -3.72
CA LYS A 91 -14.46 -14.77 -2.74
C LYS A 91 -13.33 -14.50 -1.74
N LEU A 92 -12.30 -13.77 -2.16
CA LEU A 92 -11.19 -13.39 -1.28
C LEU A 92 -11.64 -12.36 -0.24
N ILE A 93 -12.44 -11.38 -0.67
CA ILE A 93 -13.03 -10.36 0.20
C ILE A 93 -14.00 -11.00 1.20
N GLU A 94 -14.86 -11.89 0.74
CA GLU A 94 -15.83 -12.63 1.59
C GLU A 94 -15.11 -13.46 2.66
N LYS A 95 -14.01 -14.13 2.30
CA LYS A 95 -13.26 -15.00 3.22
C LYS A 95 -12.40 -14.24 4.22
N TYR A 96 -11.70 -13.19 3.81
CA TYR A 96 -10.65 -12.54 4.61
C TYR A 96 -10.99 -11.11 5.03
N THR A 97 -12.08 -10.54 4.52
CA THR A 97 -12.49 -9.13 4.60
C THR A 97 -11.56 -8.19 3.80
N VAL A 98 -12.06 -7.00 3.48
CA VAL A 98 -11.27 -5.97 2.77
C VAL A 98 -10.07 -5.46 3.58
N TYR A 99 -10.05 -5.69 4.89
CA TYR A 99 -8.98 -5.25 5.80
C TYR A 99 -7.95 -6.36 6.06
N SER A 100 -7.57 -7.11 5.03
CA SER A 100 -6.68 -8.26 5.18
C SER A 100 -5.41 -8.14 4.32
N PRO A 101 -4.32 -8.79 4.74
CA PRO A 101 -3.10 -8.90 3.93
C PRO A 101 -3.34 -9.57 2.57
N GLU A 102 -4.28 -10.53 2.51
CA GLU A 102 -4.66 -11.26 1.31
C GLU A 102 -5.27 -10.32 0.28
N VAL A 103 -6.16 -9.42 0.70
CA VAL A 103 -6.77 -8.43 -0.17
C VAL A 103 -5.74 -7.38 -0.61
N ALA A 104 -4.88 -6.89 0.30
CA ALA A 104 -3.78 -5.99 -0.09
C ALA A 104 -2.87 -6.64 -1.16
N THR A 105 -2.55 -7.93 -1.00
CA THR A 105 -1.73 -8.69 -1.97
C THR A 105 -2.45 -8.81 -3.32
N ALA A 106 -3.76 -9.12 -3.32
CA ALA A 106 -4.53 -9.19 -4.55
C ALA A 106 -4.58 -7.83 -5.26
N MET A 107 -4.76 -6.72 -4.53
CA MET A 107 -4.70 -5.36 -5.07
C MET A 107 -3.35 -5.08 -5.74
N ALA A 108 -2.24 -5.46 -5.10
CA ALA A 108 -0.90 -5.28 -5.65
C ALA A 108 -0.65 -6.11 -6.93
N HIS A 109 -1.20 -7.32 -7.02
CA HIS A 109 -1.14 -8.11 -8.25
C HIS A 109 -1.98 -7.53 -9.37
N GLN A 110 -3.19 -7.06 -9.06
CA GLN A 110 -4.09 -6.54 -10.08
C GLN A 110 -3.59 -5.23 -10.68
N ILE A 111 -3.01 -4.34 -9.87
CA ILE A 111 -2.53 -3.06 -10.40
C ILE A 111 -1.40 -3.25 -11.43
N ILE A 112 -0.51 -4.23 -11.29
CA ILE A 112 0.52 -4.55 -12.29
C ILE A 112 -0.11 -5.05 -13.60
N ARG A 113 -1.19 -5.80 -13.51
CA ARG A 113 -1.91 -6.32 -14.68
C ARG A 113 -2.63 -5.22 -15.42
N GLU A 114 -3.21 -4.27 -14.69
CA GLU A 114 -4.02 -3.18 -15.23
C GLU A 114 -3.16 -2.03 -15.76
N ILE A 115 -2.14 -1.63 -15.02
CA ILE A 115 -1.21 -0.57 -15.43
C ILE A 115 0.03 -1.17 -16.08
N LYS A 116 -0.05 -1.32 -17.42
CA LYS A 116 1.04 -1.91 -18.22
C LYS A 116 2.35 -1.12 -18.10
N GLY A 117 3.45 -1.85 -18.07
CA GLY A 117 4.80 -1.27 -17.94
C GLY A 117 5.23 -0.98 -16.50
N SER A 118 4.39 -1.24 -15.49
CA SER A 118 4.80 -1.24 -14.09
C SER A 118 5.41 -2.59 -13.70
N GLN A 119 6.54 -2.56 -12.99
CA GLN A 119 7.20 -3.75 -12.45
C GLN A 119 6.94 -3.92 -10.96
N ILE A 120 6.60 -2.82 -10.27
CA ILE A 120 6.32 -2.81 -8.85
C ILE A 120 4.84 -2.53 -8.63
N GLY A 121 4.13 -3.47 -8.03
CA GLY A 121 2.72 -3.34 -7.67
C GLY A 121 2.54 -3.11 -6.18
N ILE A 122 1.69 -2.15 -5.85
CA ILE A 122 1.42 -1.77 -4.46
C ILE A 122 -0.08 -1.88 -4.20
N GLY A 123 -0.45 -2.56 -3.11
CA GLY A 123 -1.81 -2.65 -2.62
C GLY A 123 -1.90 -2.14 -1.19
N ILE A 124 -2.82 -1.20 -0.92
CA ILE A 124 -2.99 -0.60 0.40
C ILE A 124 -4.45 -0.65 0.82
N THR A 125 -4.73 -1.28 1.96
CA THR A 125 -6.06 -1.29 2.57
C THR A 125 -5.97 -1.13 4.08
N GLY A 126 -7.04 -0.61 4.73
CA GLY A 126 -7.00 -0.41 6.17
C GLY A 126 -8.25 0.28 6.73
N ILE A 127 -8.40 0.20 8.06
CA ILE A 127 -9.45 0.81 8.85
C ILE A 127 -8.85 1.84 9.80
N LEU A 128 -9.08 3.16 9.57
CA LEU A 128 -8.26 4.22 10.14
C LEU A 128 -8.83 4.85 11.40
N SER A 129 -10.11 5.24 11.41
CA SER A 129 -10.62 6.15 12.44
C SER A 129 -11.96 5.77 13.08
N ARG A 130 -12.75 4.92 12.45
CA ARG A 130 -14.02 4.44 13.03
C ARG A 130 -14.26 2.99 12.67
N PRO A 131 -14.97 2.22 13.52
CA PRO A 131 -15.37 0.85 13.22
C PRO A 131 -16.17 0.77 11.92
N ASP A 132 -16.04 -0.36 11.23
CA ASP A 132 -16.85 -0.69 10.09
C ASP A 132 -17.96 -1.66 10.55
N PRO A 133 -19.26 -1.26 10.46
CA PRO A 133 -20.34 -2.12 10.89
C PRO A 133 -20.40 -3.46 10.13
N LYS A 134 -19.93 -3.48 8.89
CA LYS A 134 -19.86 -4.71 8.08
C LYS A 134 -18.80 -5.69 8.60
N TYR A 135 -17.78 -5.19 9.29
CA TYR A 135 -16.66 -6.00 9.79
C TYR A 135 -16.34 -5.69 11.26
N PRO A 136 -17.26 -5.98 12.21
CA PRO A 136 -17.16 -5.54 13.60
C PRO A 136 -15.95 -6.12 14.35
N SER A 137 -15.41 -7.26 13.92
CA SER A 137 -14.20 -7.86 14.49
C SER A 137 -12.91 -7.13 14.14
N LYS A 138 -12.93 -6.20 13.17
CA LYS A 138 -11.73 -5.48 12.72
C LYS A 138 -11.51 -4.24 13.57
N LYS A 139 -10.31 -4.16 14.14
CA LYS A 139 -9.93 -3.04 15.01
C LYS A 139 -9.55 -1.82 14.20
N VAL A 140 -9.98 -0.65 14.64
CA VAL A 140 -9.54 0.64 14.12
C VAL A 140 -8.04 0.83 14.37
N GLY A 141 -7.37 1.59 13.51
CA GLY A 141 -5.93 1.84 13.62
C GLY A 141 -5.08 0.70 13.06
N GLN A 142 -5.55 0.03 12.01
CA GLN A 142 -4.75 -0.96 11.28
C GLN A 142 -4.75 -0.72 9.77
N ALA A 143 -3.64 -1.05 9.14
CA ALA A 143 -3.51 -1.08 7.69
C ALA A 143 -2.68 -2.29 7.24
N ASN A 144 -2.93 -2.74 6.01
CA ASN A 144 -2.15 -3.77 5.35
C ASN A 144 -1.57 -3.17 4.06
N ILE A 145 -0.28 -3.37 3.88
CA ILE A 145 0.49 -2.95 2.70
C ILE A 145 1.05 -4.22 2.08
N ALA A 146 0.87 -4.37 0.79
CA ALA A 146 1.57 -5.39 0.01
C ALA A 146 2.35 -4.69 -1.10
N VAL A 147 3.61 -5.05 -1.25
CA VAL A 147 4.47 -4.60 -2.35
C VAL A 147 5.02 -5.84 -3.06
N ILE A 148 4.86 -5.87 -4.38
CA ILE A 148 5.29 -6.97 -5.24
C ILE A 148 6.33 -6.45 -6.20
N PHE A 149 7.43 -7.16 -6.32
CA PHE A 149 8.45 -6.92 -7.32
C PHE A 149 9.08 -8.26 -7.75
N LYS A 150 8.98 -8.60 -9.02
CA LYS A 150 9.37 -9.92 -9.55
C LYS A 150 8.67 -11.03 -8.75
N GLU A 151 9.41 -12.02 -8.27
CA GLU A 151 8.89 -13.14 -7.47
C GLU A 151 8.78 -12.82 -5.96
N LYS A 152 9.18 -11.61 -5.54
CA LYS A 152 9.15 -11.21 -4.14
C LYS A 152 7.82 -10.54 -3.80
N THR A 153 7.29 -10.83 -2.63
CA THR A 153 6.15 -10.12 -2.03
C THR A 153 6.49 -9.77 -0.59
N LEU A 154 6.50 -8.49 -0.27
CA LEU A 154 6.58 -8.01 1.10
C LEU A 154 5.21 -7.57 1.58
N ILE A 155 4.82 -8.02 2.76
CA ILE A 155 3.54 -7.69 3.38
C ILE A 155 3.82 -7.08 4.76
N LYS A 156 3.33 -5.87 4.97
CA LYS A 156 3.42 -5.17 6.26
C LYS A 156 2.02 -4.97 6.83
N LYS A 157 1.79 -5.50 8.01
CA LYS A 157 0.59 -5.23 8.80
C LYS A 157 0.94 -4.21 9.87
N ILE A 158 0.28 -3.06 9.81
CA ILE A 158 0.58 -1.92 10.66
C ILE A 158 -0.54 -1.72 11.65
N TYR A 159 -0.19 -1.55 12.92
CA TYR A 159 -1.09 -1.10 13.98
C TYR A 159 -0.60 0.23 14.50
N PHE A 160 -1.50 1.20 14.59
CA PHE A 160 -1.20 2.53 15.12
C PHE A 160 -2.33 3.00 16.05
N PRO A 161 -2.02 3.86 17.04
CA PRO A 161 -3.04 4.44 17.90
C PRO A 161 -4.07 5.20 17.06
N PRO A 162 -5.38 5.11 17.37
CA PRO A 162 -6.42 5.89 16.69
C PRO A 162 -6.03 7.37 16.65
N GLN A 163 -6.12 7.97 15.49
CA GLN A 163 -5.80 9.37 15.26
C GLN A 163 -7.08 10.18 15.12
N LYS A 164 -7.18 11.33 15.82
CA LYS A 164 -8.26 12.30 15.61
C LYS A 164 -8.28 12.78 14.16
N GLU A 165 -7.10 13.01 13.57
CA GLU A 165 -6.93 13.45 12.20
C GLU A 165 -6.59 12.26 11.28
N ARG A 166 -7.51 11.92 10.38
CA ARG A 166 -7.27 10.87 9.36
C ARG A 166 -6.02 11.12 8.51
N LYS A 167 -5.67 12.39 8.27
CA LYS A 167 -4.47 12.79 7.52
C LYS A 167 -3.21 12.19 8.13
N LYS A 168 -3.07 12.24 9.46
CA LYS A 168 -1.91 11.64 10.16
C LYS A 168 -1.84 10.12 10.00
N ALA A 169 -2.99 9.43 10.11
CA ALA A 169 -3.04 7.99 9.88
C ALA A 169 -2.64 7.62 8.45
N LYS A 170 -3.09 8.39 7.44
CA LYS A 170 -2.66 8.18 6.05
C LYS A 170 -1.17 8.42 5.88
N ALA A 171 -0.62 9.50 6.44
CA ALA A 171 0.80 9.83 6.31
C ALA A 171 1.72 8.72 6.87
N ILE A 172 1.38 8.11 8.02
CA ILE A 172 2.18 7.00 8.55
C ILE A 172 2.13 5.76 7.63
N ILE A 173 0.97 5.47 7.05
CA ILE A 173 0.82 4.36 6.10
C ILE A 173 1.65 4.63 4.83
N ILE A 174 1.63 5.85 4.32
CA ILE A 174 2.42 6.26 3.15
C ILE A 174 3.90 6.11 3.45
N LEU A 175 4.38 6.61 4.60
CA LEU A 175 5.77 6.47 5.02
C LEU A 175 6.19 5.00 5.04
N LYS A 176 5.40 4.12 5.70
CA LYS A 176 5.70 2.68 5.77
C LYS A 176 5.62 1.99 4.40
N THR A 177 4.76 2.46 3.50
CA THR A 177 4.71 1.96 2.13
C THR A 177 6.00 2.30 1.37
N LEU A 178 6.47 3.55 1.46
CA LEU A 178 7.71 3.99 0.83
C LEU A 178 8.93 3.21 1.36
N GLU A 179 9.00 2.98 2.67
CA GLU A 179 10.03 2.12 3.29
C GLU A 179 10.00 0.71 2.71
N THR A 180 8.79 0.12 2.56
CA THR A 180 8.60 -1.24 2.02
C THR A 180 8.99 -1.33 0.53
N ILE A 181 8.67 -0.30 -0.27
CA ILE A 181 9.11 -0.25 -1.67
C ILE A 181 10.65 -0.23 -1.75
N ARG A 182 11.31 0.59 -0.95
CA ARG A 182 12.77 0.63 -0.92
C ARG A 182 13.41 -0.67 -0.44
N GLU A 183 12.77 -1.36 0.48
CA GLU A 183 13.23 -2.66 0.98
C GLU A 183 13.20 -3.73 -0.13
N ILE A 184 12.10 -3.82 -0.88
CA ILE A 184 11.92 -4.88 -1.88
C ILE A 184 12.81 -4.68 -3.12
N VAL A 185 13.18 -3.43 -3.44
CA VAL A 185 13.99 -3.12 -4.63
C VAL A 185 15.50 -3.17 -4.40
N LYS A 186 15.93 -3.33 -3.15
CA LYS A 186 17.34 -3.57 -2.82
C LYS A 186 17.78 -4.94 -3.31
#